data_9e99e347921bbe1f5c6656832945061a
#
_entry.id   9e99e347921bbe1f5c6656832945061a
#
_cell.length_a   1.000
_cell.length_b   1.000
_cell.length_c   1.000
_cell.angle_alpha   90.00
_cell.angle_beta   90.00
_cell.angle_gamma   90.00
#
_symmetry.space_group_name_H-M   'P 1'
#
loop_
_entity.id
_entity.type
_entity.pdbx_description
1 polymer ?
#
loop_
_entity_poly.entity_id
_entity_poly.type
_entity_poly.pdbx_seq_one_letter_code
_entity_poly.pdbx_strand_id
1 'polypeptide(L)' 'MLGDITVADEIYIVTGRTDMRKSIDGLCAIVEEQLHMDPRRSALYLFCGKRCDRIKALLWESDGFVLLYKRMEVQGRFR' A
#
# COMPACT_ATOMS: atom_id res chain seq x y z
N MET A 1 -17.21 -0.12 2.37
CA MET A 1 -16.97 1.33 2.47
C MET A 1 -15.63 1.66 1.86
N LEU A 2 -15.57 2.71 1.11
CA LEU A 2 -14.37 3.06 0.35
C LEU A 2 -13.23 3.47 1.28
N GLY A 3 -12.14 2.70 1.26
CA GLY A 3 -10.95 3.03 2.03
C GLY A 3 -11.02 2.77 3.52
N ASP A 4 -11.97 1.98 3.97
CA ASP A 4 -12.09 1.66 5.39
C ASP A 4 -11.09 0.55 5.75
N ILE A 5 -9.93 0.94 6.27
CA ILE A 5 -8.88 -0.02 6.59
C ILE A 5 -9.22 -0.91 7.77
N THR A 6 -10.25 -0.56 8.54
CA THR A 6 -10.63 -1.38 9.69
C THR A 6 -11.26 -2.69 9.28
N VAL A 7 -11.69 -2.84 8.02
CA VAL A 7 -12.25 -4.11 7.55
C VAL A 7 -11.17 -5.11 7.17
N ALA A 8 -9.90 -4.69 7.12
CA ALA A 8 -8.82 -5.61 6.79
C ALA A 8 -8.50 -6.48 8.00
N ASP A 9 -8.44 -7.80 7.75
CA ASP A 9 -8.12 -8.74 8.82
C ASP A 9 -6.63 -8.77 9.13
N GLU A 10 -5.80 -8.45 8.15
CA GLU A 10 -4.35 -8.54 8.29
C GLU A 10 -3.71 -7.32 7.66
N ILE A 11 -2.52 -6.96 8.16
CA ILE A 11 -1.73 -5.87 7.61
C ILE A 11 -0.35 -6.42 7.28
N TYR A 12 0.08 -6.19 6.05
CA TYR A 12 1.40 -6.61 5.58
C TYR A 12 2.18 -5.39 5.17
N ILE A 13 3.44 -5.34 5.58
CA ILE A 13 4.35 -4.29 5.15
C ILE A 13 5.32 -4.90 4.15
N VAL A 14 5.30 -4.36 2.94
CA VAL A 14 6.21 -4.85 1.89
C VAL A 14 7.57 -4.24 2.13
N THR A 15 8.56 -5.10 2.40
CA THR A 15 9.91 -4.63 2.67
C THR A 15 10.59 -4.17 1.39
N GLY A 16 11.56 -3.27 1.55
CA GLY A 16 12.27 -2.72 0.41
C GLY A 16 11.58 -1.51 -0.15
N ARG A 17 12.16 -0.99 -1.21
CA ARG A 17 11.67 0.22 -1.82
C ARG A 17 10.68 -0.11 -2.93
N THR A 18 9.57 0.58 -2.92
CA THR A 18 8.57 0.45 -3.98
C THR A 18 8.57 1.73 -4.80
N ASP A 19 8.52 1.57 -6.11
CA ASP A 19 8.38 2.71 -7.01
C ASP A 19 6.98 3.32 -6.80
N MET A 20 6.95 4.52 -6.27
CA MET A 20 5.70 5.17 -5.92
C MET A 20 4.87 5.60 -7.13
N ARG A 21 5.38 5.38 -8.34
CA ARG A 21 4.60 5.61 -9.56
C ARG A 21 3.69 4.44 -9.89
N LYS A 22 3.88 3.31 -9.24
CA LYS A 22 3.06 2.13 -9.52
C LYS A 22 1.61 2.37 -9.10
N SER A 23 0.72 1.92 -9.96
CA SER A 23 -0.71 1.97 -9.69
C SER A 23 -1.18 0.63 -9.12
N ILE A 24 -2.49 0.45 -9.04
CA ILE A 24 -3.08 -0.75 -8.46
C ILE A 24 -2.52 -2.02 -9.10
N ASP A 25 -2.47 -2.08 -10.43
CA ASP A 25 -2.00 -3.29 -11.11
C ASP A 25 -0.55 -3.61 -10.77
N GLY A 26 0.30 -2.59 -10.74
CA GLY A 26 1.70 -2.79 -10.42
C GLY A 26 1.89 -3.25 -8.97
N LEU A 27 1.11 -2.72 -8.05
CA LEU A 27 1.21 -3.12 -6.65
C LEU A 27 0.65 -4.52 -6.44
N CYS A 28 -0.42 -4.89 -7.15
CA CYS A 28 -0.92 -6.26 -7.11
C CYS A 28 0.15 -7.25 -7.58
N ALA A 29 0.90 -6.90 -8.61
CA ALA A 29 1.98 -7.76 -9.10
C ALA A 29 3.04 -7.96 -8.02
N ILE A 30 3.37 -6.93 -7.26
CA ILE A 30 4.34 -7.07 -6.16
C ILE A 30 3.82 -8.05 -5.10
N VAL A 31 2.55 -7.93 -4.73
CA VAL A 31 1.95 -8.85 -3.76
C VAL A 31 2.05 -10.28 -4.26
N GLU A 32 1.71 -10.51 -5.51
CA GLU A 32 1.75 -11.86 -6.07
C GLU A 32 3.18 -12.40 -6.17
N GLU A 33 4.11 -11.58 -6.63
CA GLU A 33 5.46 -12.03 -6.93
C GLU A 33 6.37 -12.09 -5.71
N GLN A 34 6.27 -11.10 -4.82
CA GLN A 34 7.15 -11.05 -3.67
C GLN A 34 6.58 -11.73 -2.44
N LEU A 35 5.29 -11.59 -2.22
CA LEU A 35 4.66 -12.19 -1.04
C LEU A 35 4.02 -13.53 -1.35
N HIS A 36 3.91 -13.89 -2.63
CA HIS A 36 3.25 -15.12 -3.06
C HIS A 36 1.85 -15.23 -2.50
N MET A 37 1.13 -14.11 -2.52
CA MET A 37 -0.21 -14.01 -1.97
C MET A 37 -1.16 -13.49 -3.02
N ASP A 38 -2.43 -13.81 -2.84
CA ASP A 38 -3.48 -13.25 -3.68
C ASP A 38 -3.83 -11.87 -3.13
N PRO A 39 -3.67 -10.80 -3.91
CA PRO A 39 -4.02 -9.47 -3.40
C PRO A 39 -5.51 -9.29 -3.09
N ARG A 40 -6.36 -10.19 -3.60
CA ARG A 40 -7.80 -10.16 -3.30
C ARG A 40 -8.09 -10.88 -2.01
N ARG A 41 -7.54 -10.38 -0.92
CA ARG A 41 -7.74 -10.91 0.41
C ARG A 41 -8.14 -9.78 1.33
N SER A 42 -8.73 -10.12 2.46
CA SER A 42 -9.06 -9.14 3.49
C SER A 42 -7.77 -8.68 4.19
N ALA A 43 -6.95 -7.98 3.47
CA ALA A 43 -5.64 -7.53 3.97
C ALA A 43 -5.31 -6.16 3.41
N LEU A 44 -4.52 -5.43 4.18
CA LEU A 44 -3.98 -4.14 3.78
C LEU A 44 -2.49 -4.31 3.53
N TYR A 45 -2.03 -3.90 2.35
CA TYR A 45 -0.63 -3.99 1.99
C TYR A 45 -0.04 -2.59 1.95
N LEU A 46 1.00 -2.37 2.73
CA LEU A 46 1.66 -1.07 2.82
C LEU A 46 2.97 -1.09 2.05
N PHE A 47 3.14 -0.11 1.18
CA PHE A 47 4.33 0.03 0.33
C PHE A 47 4.99 1.35 0.65
N CYS A 48 6.30 1.31 0.85
CA CYS A 48 7.07 2.48 1.23
C CYS A 48 7.97 2.89 0.08
N GLY A 49 8.02 4.17 -0.20
CA GLY A 49 8.90 4.69 -1.22
C GLY A 49 10.35 4.77 -0.75
N LYS A 50 11.21 5.28 -1.62
CA LYS A 50 12.65 5.28 -1.40
C LYS A 50 13.05 5.95 -0.09
N ARG A 51 12.38 7.02 0.29
CA ARG A 51 12.71 7.76 1.50
C ARG A 51 11.72 7.50 2.63
N CYS A 52 10.77 6.64 2.40
CA CYS A 52 9.69 6.37 3.33
C CYS A 52 8.91 7.61 3.75
N ASP A 53 8.96 8.66 2.92
CA ASP A 53 8.11 9.83 3.11
C ASP A 53 6.82 9.73 2.31
N ARG A 54 6.66 8.66 1.56
CA ARG A 54 5.46 8.39 0.77
C ARG A 54 5.07 6.94 1.00
N ILE A 55 3.80 6.75 1.26
CA ILE A 55 3.26 5.42 1.53
C ILE A 55 2.05 5.22 0.64
N LYS A 56 2.00 4.07 0.00
CA LYS A 56 0.80 3.62 -0.68
C LYS A 56 0.27 2.40 0.03
N ALA A 57 -1.04 2.33 0.15
CA ALA A 57 -1.70 1.21 0.78
C ALA A 57 -2.70 0.62 -0.19
N LEU A 58 -2.62 -0.68 -0.41
CA LEU A 58 -3.53 -1.40 -1.28
C LEU A 58 -4.49 -2.21 -0.41
N LEU A 59 -5.78 -1.99 -0.63
CA LEU A 59 -6.83 -2.65 0.13
C LEU A 59 -7.79 -3.29 -0.84
N TRP A 60 -8.12 -4.56 -0.61
CA TRP A 60 -9.17 -5.24 -1.35
C TRP A 60 -10.50 -5.06 -0.62
N GLU A 61 -11.46 -4.50 -1.32
CA GLU A 61 -12.85 -4.51 -0.88
C GLU A 61 -13.61 -5.51 -1.75
N SER A 62 -14.76 -5.95 -1.32
CA SER A 62 -15.44 -7.06 -1.99
C SER A 62 -15.73 -6.81 -3.47
N ASP A 63 -15.72 -5.57 -3.89
CA ASP A 63 -16.04 -5.19 -5.27
C ASP A 63 -14.87 -4.53 -6.01
N GLY A 64 -13.70 -4.44 -5.40
CA GLY A 64 -12.57 -3.85 -6.09
C GLY A 64 -11.43 -3.46 -5.17
N PHE A 65 -10.39 -2.91 -5.77
CA PHE A 65 -9.23 -2.42 -5.02
C PHE A 65 -9.35 -0.94 -4.72
N VAL A 66 -8.86 -0.58 -3.55
CA VAL A 66 -8.71 0.83 -3.17
C VAL A 66 -7.23 1.09 -2.99
N LEU A 67 -6.75 2.18 -3.55
CA LEU A 67 -5.36 2.61 -3.38
C LEU A 67 -5.36 3.90 -2.59
N LEU A 68 -4.72 3.85 -1.43
CA LEU A 68 -4.55 5.00 -0.57
C LEU A 68 -3.12 5.50 -0.71
N TYR A 69 -2.95 6.81 -0.79
CA TYR A 69 -1.64 7.41 -0.98
C TYR A 69 -1.46 8.51 0.06
N LYS A 70 -0.34 8.47 0.74
CA LYS A 70 -0.01 9.51 1.71
C LYS A 70 1.41 9.97 1.47
N ARG A 71 1.56 11.28 1.33
CA ARG A 71 2.86 11.92 1.31
C ARG A 71 3.00 12.70 2.61
N MET A 72 4.05 12.38 3.36
CA MET A 72 4.25 13.04 4.64
C MET A 72 4.93 14.38 4.42
N GLU A 73 4.36 15.43 4.99
CA GLU A 73 4.94 16.76 4.98
C GLU A 73 5.72 16.91 6.26
N VAL A 74 7.03 16.95 6.13
CA VAL A 74 7.88 16.99 7.30
C VAL A 74 8.18 18.45 7.61
N GLN A 75 7.60 18.91 8.71
CA GLN A 75 7.90 20.23 9.24
C GLN A 75 9.18 20.15 10.05
N GLY A 76 9.79 21.28 10.27
CA GLY A 76 10.84 21.31 11.23
C GLY A 76 12.21 20.94 10.76
N ARG A 77 12.34 20.16 9.74
CA ARG A 77 13.64 19.82 9.21
C ARG A 77 14.15 20.86 8.24
N PHE A 78 13.38 21.86 8.05
CA PHE A 78 13.72 22.95 7.12
C PHE A 78 14.44 24.05 7.84
N ARG A 79 15.18 23.68 8.73
CA ARG A 79 15.83 24.68 9.50
C ARG A 79 17.20 24.73 9.36
#